data_5bda77eb59e578dfbc9746475f836b7b
#
_entry.id   5bda77eb59e578dfbc9746475f836b7b
#
_cell.length_a   1.000
_cell.length_b   1.000
_cell.length_c   1.000
_cell.angle_alpha   90.00
_cell.angle_beta   90.00
_cell.angle_gamma   90.00
#
_symmetry.space_group_name_H-M   'P 1'
#
loop_
_entity.id
_entity.type
_entity.pdbx_description
1 polymer ?
#
loop_
_entity_poly.entity_id
_entity_poly.type
_entity_poly.pdbx_seq_one_letter_code
_entity_poly.pdbx_strand_id
1 'polypeptide(L)'
;ATVSTLTDRRSAGAVVNDEVLEKRINWEISQTLGKNIDSHITVTAYNGKVLLTGEVATEQGRQIAVQTAERSLDVASVINELAVMENAGIGQRLSDSSLATKVRSRLVTTENVYLSQMKVVVERGVVYLMGIVTPQENELALKVASRVGGAAKVISYCDIMSAERIAQRMRDIQGQQNQ
;
A
#
# COMPACT_ATOMS: atom_id res chain seq x y z
N ALA A 1 -21.74 -16.68 -4.11
CA ALA A 1 -21.33 -16.20 -2.78
C ALA A 1 -20.97 -14.72 -2.91
N THR A 2 -21.75 -13.86 -2.24
CA THR A 2 -21.50 -12.42 -2.24
C THR A 2 -20.25 -12.14 -1.38
N VAL A 3 -19.20 -11.68 -2.03
CA VAL A 3 -18.02 -11.18 -1.30
C VAL A 3 -18.46 -9.92 -0.55
N SER A 4 -18.21 -9.86 0.76
CA SER A 4 -18.54 -8.68 1.54
C SER A 4 -17.79 -7.47 0.99
N THR A 5 -18.55 -6.43 0.65
CA THR A 5 -18.02 -5.18 0.10
C THR A 5 -17.76 -4.14 1.20
N LEU A 6 -18.39 -4.31 2.35
CA LEU A 6 -18.40 -3.34 3.45
C LEU A 6 -17.49 -3.74 4.61
N THR A 7 -17.23 -5.03 4.79
CA THR A 7 -16.38 -5.53 5.88
C THR A 7 -14.94 -5.66 5.39
N ASP A 8 -13.99 -5.16 6.17
CA ASP A 8 -12.56 -5.28 5.87
C ASP A 8 -12.19 -6.76 5.67
N ARG A 9 -11.47 -7.06 4.62
CA ARG A 9 -11.00 -8.42 4.30
C ARG A 9 -9.81 -8.85 5.13
N ARG A 10 -9.26 -7.93 5.94
CA ARG A 10 -8.28 -8.24 6.98
C ARG A 10 -9.00 -8.52 8.30
N SER A 11 -8.38 -9.31 9.18
CA SER A 11 -8.84 -9.40 10.56
C SER A 11 -8.69 -8.04 11.27
N ALA A 12 -9.47 -7.82 12.34
CA ALA A 12 -9.34 -6.59 13.14
C ALA A 12 -7.91 -6.44 13.68
N GLY A 13 -7.30 -7.53 14.11
CA GLY A 13 -5.90 -7.52 14.56
C GLY A 13 -4.93 -7.13 13.45
N ALA A 14 -5.14 -7.61 12.23
CA ALA A 14 -4.30 -7.25 11.08
C ALA A 14 -4.43 -5.76 10.73
N VAL A 15 -5.63 -5.19 10.78
CA VAL A 15 -5.84 -3.75 10.54
C VAL A 15 -5.05 -2.92 11.53
N VAL A 16 -5.15 -3.23 12.82
CA VAL A 16 -4.41 -2.53 13.88
C VAL A 16 -2.91 -2.73 13.71
N ASN A 17 -2.48 -3.96 13.43
CA ASN A 17 -1.06 -4.27 13.23
C ASN A 17 -0.47 -3.51 12.04
N ASP A 18 -1.20 -3.38 10.94
CA ASP A 18 -0.76 -2.62 9.77
C ASP A 18 -0.51 -1.14 10.11
N GLU A 19 -1.39 -0.52 10.90
CA GLU A 19 -1.19 0.85 11.37
C GLU A 19 0.05 0.98 12.27
N VAL A 20 0.24 0.02 13.16
CA VAL A 20 1.44 -0.02 14.03
C VAL A 20 2.69 -0.19 13.18
N LEU A 21 2.68 -1.07 12.19
CA LEU A 21 3.81 -1.29 11.28
C LEU A 21 4.19 -0.01 10.53
N GLU A 22 3.22 0.70 9.97
CA GLU A 22 3.48 1.94 9.23
C GLU A 22 4.21 2.97 10.10
N LYS A 23 3.74 3.19 11.33
CA LYS A 23 4.33 4.15 12.27
C LYS A 23 5.68 3.68 12.79
N ARG A 24 5.78 2.43 13.22
CA ARG A 24 7.00 1.87 13.79
C ARG A 24 8.14 1.82 12.79
N ILE A 25 7.88 1.30 11.60
CA ILE A 25 8.91 1.17 10.56
C ILE A 25 9.37 2.56 10.11
N ASN A 26 8.44 3.50 9.94
CA ASN A 26 8.80 4.87 9.59
C ASN A 26 9.71 5.50 10.63
N TRP A 27 9.41 5.31 11.90
CA TRP A 27 10.25 5.78 13.01
C TRP A 27 11.61 5.08 13.03
N GLU A 28 11.64 3.75 12.93
CA GLU A 28 12.88 2.96 12.93
C GLU A 28 13.80 3.36 11.77
N ILE A 29 13.26 3.57 10.58
CA ILE A 29 14.03 4.03 9.41
C ILE A 29 14.59 5.42 9.69
N SER A 30 13.81 6.33 10.21
CA SER A 30 14.27 7.69 10.51
C SER A 30 15.40 7.69 11.52
N GLN A 31 15.36 6.83 12.53
CA GLN A 31 16.43 6.68 13.53
C GLN A 31 17.69 6.07 12.91
N THR A 32 17.54 5.06 12.07
CA THR A 32 18.66 4.33 11.47
C THR A 32 19.37 5.15 10.39
N LEU A 33 18.64 5.90 9.56
CA LEU A 33 19.22 6.80 8.56
C LEU A 33 19.89 8.02 9.22
N GLY A 34 19.34 8.49 10.32
CA GLY A 34 19.83 9.70 11.00
C GLY A 34 19.61 10.95 10.16
N LYS A 35 20.26 12.05 10.57
CA LYS A 35 20.16 13.36 9.91
C LYS A 35 21.05 13.53 8.70
N ASN A 36 21.98 12.59 8.48
CA ASN A 36 23.01 12.71 7.45
C ASN A 36 22.58 12.19 6.08
N ILE A 37 21.50 11.42 6.01
CA ILE A 37 20.97 10.89 4.75
C ILE A 37 19.58 11.49 4.55
N ASP A 38 19.47 12.36 3.55
CA ASP A 38 18.20 12.96 3.19
C ASP A 38 17.26 11.92 2.57
N SER A 39 16.00 11.91 3.01
CA SER A 39 15.02 10.94 2.55
C SER A 39 13.60 11.47 2.69
N HIS A 40 12.74 11.00 1.79
CA HIS A 40 11.29 11.13 1.87
C HIS A 40 10.70 9.75 1.62
N ILE A 41 10.37 9.04 2.68
CA ILE A 41 9.92 7.65 2.63
C ILE A 41 8.50 7.54 3.14
N THR A 42 7.64 6.92 2.35
CA THR A 42 6.29 6.54 2.76
C THR A 42 6.27 5.03 3.01
N VAL A 43 5.80 4.64 4.18
CA VAL A 43 5.62 3.24 4.57
C VAL A 43 4.14 2.91 4.54
N THR A 44 3.76 1.94 3.74
CA THR A 44 2.37 1.48 3.64
C THR A 44 2.33 -0.01 3.94
N ALA A 45 1.45 -0.44 4.84
CA ALA A 45 1.31 -1.84 5.21
C ALA A 45 -0.11 -2.33 4.93
N TYR A 46 -0.22 -3.51 4.36
CA TYR A 46 -1.49 -4.19 4.16
C TYR A 46 -1.33 -5.69 4.42
N ASN A 47 -2.01 -6.20 5.43
CA ASN A 47 -1.96 -7.59 5.87
C ASN A 47 -0.51 -8.10 6.09
N GLY A 48 0.33 -7.25 6.70
CA GLY A 48 1.74 -7.53 6.99
C GLY A 48 2.71 -7.33 5.82
N LYS A 49 2.22 -7.10 4.61
CA LYS A 49 3.04 -6.73 3.45
C LYS A 49 3.36 -5.24 3.53
N VAL A 50 4.63 -4.90 3.53
CA VAL A 50 5.10 -3.51 3.65
C VAL A 50 5.64 -3.02 2.32
N LEU A 51 5.12 -1.89 1.87
CA LEU A 51 5.57 -1.19 0.67
C LEU A 51 6.33 0.07 1.09
N LEU A 52 7.56 0.20 0.62
CA LEU A 52 8.38 1.40 0.79
C LEU A 52 8.40 2.18 -0.52
N THR A 53 7.93 3.43 -0.48
CA THR A 53 7.94 4.34 -1.63
C THR A 53 8.60 5.66 -1.26
N GLY A 54 8.97 6.44 -2.26
CA GLY A 54 9.61 7.74 -2.07
C GLY A 54 11.06 7.76 -2.53
N GLU A 55 11.86 8.62 -1.92
CA GLU A 55 13.25 8.89 -2.32
C GLU A 55 14.21 8.77 -1.15
N VAL A 56 15.40 8.28 -1.45
CA VAL A 56 16.55 8.28 -0.54
C VAL A 56 17.77 8.80 -1.30
N ALA A 57 18.52 9.68 -0.68
CA ALA A 57 19.62 10.37 -1.34
C ALA A 57 20.76 9.44 -1.79
N THR A 58 20.95 8.29 -1.12
CA THR A 58 22.04 7.36 -1.40
C THR A 58 21.57 5.92 -1.49
N GLU A 59 22.33 5.10 -2.24
CA GLU A 59 22.11 3.65 -2.32
C GLU A 59 22.27 2.98 -0.95
N GLN A 60 23.24 3.42 -0.17
CA GLN A 60 23.44 2.93 1.20
C GLN A 60 22.20 3.20 2.06
N GLY A 61 21.65 4.40 1.96
CA GLY A 61 20.41 4.77 2.68
C GLY A 61 19.23 3.90 2.28
N ARG A 62 19.10 3.60 0.99
CA ARG A 62 18.07 2.68 0.49
C ARG A 62 18.20 1.29 1.11
N GLN A 63 19.40 0.74 1.10
CA GLN A 63 19.67 -0.58 1.70
C GLN A 63 19.37 -0.60 3.20
N ILE A 64 19.76 0.45 3.92
CA ILE A 64 19.47 0.59 5.35
C ILE A 64 17.96 0.60 5.58
N ALA A 65 17.20 1.38 4.82
CA ALA A 65 15.74 1.47 4.94
C ALA A 65 15.07 0.12 4.72
N VAL A 66 15.46 -0.59 3.67
CA VAL A 66 14.90 -1.92 3.35
C VAL A 66 15.23 -2.93 4.45
N GLN A 67 16.48 -3.00 4.89
CA GLN A 67 16.89 -3.91 5.96
C GLN A 67 16.18 -3.61 7.28
N THR A 68 15.99 -2.34 7.60
CA THR A 68 15.26 -1.92 8.79
C THR A 68 13.81 -2.41 8.75
N ALA A 69 13.14 -2.25 7.62
CA ALA A 69 11.78 -2.74 7.44
C ALA A 69 11.69 -4.27 7.53
N GLU A 70 12.63 -4.98 6.89
CA GLU A 70 12.67 -6.45 6.89
C GLU A 70 12.87 -7.04 8.29
N ARG A 71 13.60 -6.34 9.14
CA ARG A 71 13.87 -6.78 10.52
C ARG A 71 12.79 -6.40 11.52
N SER A 72 11.84 -5.55 11.13
CA SER A 72 10.79 -5.12 12.02
C SER A 72 9.84 -6.27 12.37
N LEU A 73 9.39 -6.30 13.62
CA LEU A 73 8.52 -7.36 14.13
C LEU A 73 7.20 -7.41 13.35
N ASP A 74 6.68 -8.60 13.10
CA ASP A 74 5.39 -8.87 12.44
C ASP A 74 5.29 -8.44 10.97
N VAL A 75 6.41 -8.20 10.32
CA VAL A 75 6.46 -7.96 8.87
C VAL A 75 6.45 -9.30 8.13
N ALA A 76 5.48 -9.48 7.24
CA ALA A 76 5.40 -10.68 6.40
C ALA A 76 6.35 -10.58 5.19
N SER A 77 6.39 -9.43 4.54
CA SER A 77 7.28 -9.17 3.40
C SER A 77 7.47 -7.68 3.19
N VAL A 78 8.56 -7.31 2.51
CA VAL A 78 8.86 -5.92 2.15
C VAL A 78 9.01 -5.80 0.64
N ILE A 79 8.34 -4.80 0.09
CA ILE A 79 8.46 -4.41 -1.32
C ILE A 79 9.19 -3.07 -1.36
N ASN A 80 10.32 -3.04 -2.03
CA ASN A 80 11.15 -1.85 -2.18
C ASN A 80 10.87 -1.16 -3.51
N GLU A 81 10.22 0.00 -3.45
CA GLU A 81 10.01 0.91 -4.57
C GLU A 81 10.68 2.27 -4.32
N LEU A 82 11.67 2.29 -3.43
CA LEU A 82 12.45 3.51 -3.17
C LEU A 82 13.34 3.85 -4.36
N ALA A 83 13.34 5.12 -4.74
CA ALA A 83 14.28 5.65 -5.73
C ALA A 83 15.48 6.29 -5.02
N VAL A 84 16.68 6.07 -5.58
CA VAL A 84 17.88 6.75 -5.13
C VAL A 84 17.99 8.05 -5.93
N MET A 85 17.61 9.14 -5.29
CA MET A 85 17.61 10.48 -5.89
C MET A 85 17.36 11.53 -4.81
N GLU A 86 17.49 12.79 -5.16
CA GLU A 86 17.06 13.89 -4.29
C GLU A 86 15.57 13.83 -4.01
N ASN A 87 15.15 14.32 -2.86
CA ASN A 87 13.74 14.36 -2.50
C ASN A 87 12.93 15.14 -3.52
N ALA A 88 11.78 14.58 -3.89
CA ALA A 88 10.84 15.26 -4.74
C ALA A 88 10.39 16.59 -4.09
N GLY A 89 10.34 17.64 -4.90
CA GLY A 89 9.91 18.95 -4.45
C GLY A 89 8.43 19.00 -4.07
N ILE A 90 8.04 20.08 -3.41
CA ILE A 90 6.65 20.33 -2.97
C ILE A 90 5.68 20.23 -4.14
N GLY A 91 6.04 20.77 -5.32
CA GLY A 91 5.21 20.70 -6.50
C GLY A 91 4.88 19.28 -6.93
N GLN A 92 5.88 18.37 -6.91
CA GLN A 92 5.67 16.96 -7.23
C GLN A 92 4.78 16.29 -6.17
N ARG A 93 5.00 16.57 -4.90
CA ARG A 93 4.18 16.02 -3.81
C ARG A 93 2.72 16.46 -3.91
N LEU A 94 2.45 17.71 -4.24
CA LEU A 94 1.10 18.22 -4.46
C LEU A 94 0.46 17.58 -5.70
N SER A 95 1.22 17.39 -6.76
CA SER A 95 0.77 16.70 -7.97
C SER A 95 0.39 15.25 -7.66
N ASP A 96 1.23 14.54 -6.91
CA ASP A 96 0.99 13.15 -6.49
C ASP A 96 -0.25 13.06 -5.59
N SER A 97 -0.42 14.00 -4.67
CA SER A 97 -1.60 14.06 -3.79
C SER A 97 -2.89 14.28 -4.60
N SER A 98 -2.84 15.17 -5.59
CA SER A 98 -3.95 15.41 -6.51
C SER A 98 -4.27 14.16 -7.33
N LEU A 99 -3.24 13.49 -7.86
CA LEU A 99 -3.40 12.24 -8.61
C LEU A 99 -4.01 11.14 -7.74
N ALA A 100 -3.56 10.99 -6.50
CA ALA A 100 -4.11 10.02 -5.55
C ALA A 100 -5.61 10.26 -5.33
N THR A 101 -6.02 11.51 -5.16
CA THR A 101 -7.42 11.89 -5.00
C THR A 101 -8.25 11.52 -6.25
N LYS A 102 -7.74 11.82 -7.45
CA LYS A 102 -8.41 11.47 -8.71
C LYS A 102 -8.55 9.96 -8.87
N VAL A 103 -7.51 9.20 -8.57
CA VAL A 103 -7.54 7.73 -8.65
C VAL A 103 -8.59 7.18 -7.68
N ARG A 104 -8.58 7.62 -6.42
CA ARG A 104 -9.58 7.19 -5.43
C ARG A 104 -11.00 7.52 -5.87
N SER A 105 -11.22 8.72 -6.41
CA SER A 105 -12.53 9.14 -6.91
C SER A 105 -13.04 8.25 -8.05
N ARG A 106 -12.15 7.83 -8.94
CA ARG A 106 -12.51 6.92 -10.04
C ARG A 106 -12.79 5.52 -9.53
N LEU A 107 -11.97 5.01 -8.61
CA LEU A 107 -12.16 3.68 -8.06
C LEU A 107 -13.46 3.57 -7.25
N VAL A 108 -13.77 4.57 -6.43
CA VAL A 108 -14.99 4.55 -5.59
C VAL A 108 -16.27 4.58 -6.42
N THR A 109 -16.23 5.15 -7.63
CA THR A 109 -17.39 5.23 -8.53
C THR A 109 -17.44 4.09 -9.55
N THR A 110 -16.44 3.20 -9.55
CA THR A 110 -16.38 2.07 -10.48
C THR A 110 -17.13 0.88 -9.91
N GLU A 111 -18.11 0.41 -10.67
CA GLU A 111 -18.86 -0.80 -10.30
C GLU A 111 -17.93 -2.01 -10.21
N ASN A 112 -18.12 -2.86 -9.21
CA ASN A 112 -17.32 -4.05 -8.92
C ASN A 112 -15.85 -3.78 -8.52
N VAL A 113 -15.54 -2.55 -8.13
CA VAL A 113 -14.30 -2.19 -7.44
C VAL A 113 -14.66 -1.62 -6.08
N TYR A 114 -13.97 -2.06 -5.04
CA TYR A 114 -14.28 -1.66 -3.67
C TYR A 114 -13.06 -0.97 -3.07
N LEU A 115 -13.06 0.36 -3.12
CA LEU A 115 -11.95 1.18 -2.61
C LEU A 115 -11.69 0.93 -1.12
N SER A 116 -12.73 0.59 -0.34
CA SER A 116 -12.59 0.24 1.08
C SER A 116 -11.70 -0.98 1.33
N GLN A 117 -11.47 -1.81 0.32
CA GLN A 117 -10.62 -3.00 0.38
C GLN A 117 -9.21 -2.75 -0.19
N MET A 118 -8.87 -1.50 -0.47
CA MET A 118 -7.63 -1.15 -1.14
C MET A 118 -6.95 0.04 -0.47
N LYS A 119 -5.64 0.10 -0.59
CA LYS A 119 -4.83 1.29 -0.33
C LYS A 119 -4.23 1.78 -1.64
N VAL A 120 -4.24 3.09 -1.85
CA VAL A 120 -3.68 3.76 -3.02
C VAL A 120 -2.52 4.64 -2.57
N VAL A 121 -1.36 4.43 -3.16
CA VAL A 121 -0.15 5.22 -2.90
C VAL A 121 0.34 5.78 -4.22
N VAL A 122 0.74 7.05 -4.24
CA VAL A 122 1.26 7.71 -5.44
C VAL A 122 2.60 8.36 -5.13
N GLU A 123 3.61 8.03 -5.93
CA GLU A 123 4.95 8.63 -5.85
C GLU A 123 5.46 8.92 -7.27
N ARG A 124 5.78 10.19 -7.54
CA ARG A 124 6.30 10.65 -8.84
C ARG A 124 5.47 10.16 -10.04
N GLY A 125 4.14 10.23 -9.89
CA GLY A 125 3.20 9.82 -10.93
C GLY A 125 2.99 8.31 -11.06
N VAL A 126 3.68 7.48 -10.28
CA VAL A 126 3.45 6.04 -10.22
C VAL A 126 2.41 5.74 -9.15
N VAL A 127 1.38 5.01 -9.53
CA VAL A 127 0.28 4.60 -8.65
C VAL A 127 0.51 3.16 -8.21
N TYR A 128 0.51 2.94 -6.90
CA TYR A 128 0.61 1.61 -6.30
C TYR A 128 -0.70 1.26 -5.63
N LEU A 129 -1.17 0.03 -5.86
CA LEU A 129 -2.39 -0.51 -5.24
C LEU A 129 -2.02 -1.66 -4.31
N MET A 130 -2.59 -1.67 -3.11
CA MET A 130 -2.51 -2.78 -2.17
C MET A 130 -3.92 -3.15 -1.71
N GLY A 131 -4.13 -4.38 -1.37
CA GLY A 131 -5.43 -4.86 -0.89
C GLY A 131 -5.53 -6.37 -1.02
N ILE A 132 -6.65 -6.92 -0.58
CA ILE A 132 -7.06 -8.30 -0.85
C ILE A 132 -8.21 -8.23 -1.86
N VAL A 133 -7.99 -8.73 -3.07
CA VAL A 133 -8.90 -8.56 -4.19
C VAL A 133 -9.05 -9.84 -5.01
N THR A 134 -10.15 -9.95 -5.75
CA THR A 134 -10.30 -10.98 -6.77
C THR A 134 -9.49 -10.62 -8.02
N PRO A 135 -9.19 -11.60 -8.90
CA PRO A 135 -8.55 -11.30 -10.19
C PRO A 135 -9.32 -10.26 -11.01
N GLN A 136 -10.64 -10.32 -11.02
CA GLN A 136 -11.49 -9.37 -11.74
C GLN A 136 -11.43 -7.96 -11.14
N GLU A 137 -11.49 -7.85 -9.82
CA GLU A 137 -11.35 -6.58 -9.12
C GLU A 137 -9.98 -5.95 -9.40
N ASN A 138 -8.91 -6.75 -9.35
CA ASN A 138 -7.55 -6.30 -9.63
C ASN A 138 -7.39 -5.76 -11.04
N GLU A 139 -7.85 -6.52 -12.03
CA GLU A 139 -7.77 -6.13 -13.45
C GLU A 139 -8.54 -4.83 -13.71
N LEU A 140 -9.74 -4.72 -13.16
CA LEU A 140 -10.59 -3.55 -13.33
C LEU A 140 -9.99 -2.32 -12.64
N ALA A 141 -9.46 -2.47 -11.44
CA ALA A 141 -8.80 -1.39 -10.70
C ALA A 141 -7.57 -0.87 -11.46
N LEU A 142 -6.72 -1.77 -11.98
CA LEU A 142 -5.57 -1.41 -12.80
C LEU A 142 -5.99 -0.62 -14.05
N LYS A 143 -7.00 -1.10 -14.75
CA LYS A 143 -7.52 -0.47 -15.97
C LYS A 143 -8.04 0.94 -15.67
N VAL A 144 -8.85 1.10 -14.65
CA VAL A 144 -9.44 2.39 -14.27
C VAL A 144 -8.36 3.37 -13.80
N ALA A 145 -7.47 2.95 -12.92
CA ALA A 145 -6.39 3.80 -12.43
C ALA A 145 -5.43 4.25 -13.55
N SER A 146 -5.12 3.36 -14.49
CA SER A 146 -4.22 3.67 -15.61
C SER A 146 -4.78 4.73 -16.58
N ARG A 147 -6.09 4.93 -16.59
CA ARG A 147 -6.77 5.92 -17.43
C ARG A 147 -6.91 7.29 -16.78
N VAL A 148 -6.52 7.42 -15.52
CA VAL A 148 -6.54 8.72 -14.83
C VAL A 148 -5.42 9.59 -15.36
N GLY A 149 -5.76 10.82 -15.76
CA GLY A 149 -4.77 11.78 -16.26
C GLY A 149 -3.71 12.10 -15.21
N GLY A 150 -2.44 12.00 -15.58
CA GLY A 150 -1.30 12.17 -14.70
C GLY A 150 -0.68 10.88 -14.19
N ALA A 151 -1.38 9.75 -14.29
CA ALA A 151 -0.82 8.44 -13.95
C ALA A 151 0.19 8.00 -15.02
N ALA A 152 1.47 8.00 -14.68
CA ALA A 152 2.52 7.53 -15.58
C ALA A 152 2.55 5.99 -15.64
N LYS A 153 2.26 5.33 -14.52
CA LYS A 153 2.27 3.88 -14.38
C LYS A 153 1.40 3.47 -13.19
N VAL A 154 0.77 2.30 -13.29
CA VAL A 154 0.03 1.69 -12.18
C VAL A 154 0.57 0.29 -11.92
N ILE A 155 0.90 0.02 -10.67
CA ILE A 155 1.42 -1.27 -10.22
C ILE A 155 0.52 -1.81 -9.12
N SER A 156 0.05 -3.04 -9.25
CA SER A 156 -0.69 -3.72 -8.20
C SER A 156 0.23 -4.62 -7.39
N TYR A 157 0.22 -4.40 -6.09
CA TYR A 157 0.80 -5.30 -5.09
C TYR A 157 -0.30 -5.93 -4.23
N CYS A 158 -1.51 -6.01 -4.76
CA CYS A 158 -2.63 -6.66 -4.08
C CYS A 158 -2.38 -8.17 -3.91
N ASP A 159 -2.90 -8.72 -2.81
CA ASP A 159 -3.06 -10.16 -2.66
C ASP A 159 -4.29 -10.60 -3.45
N ILE A 160 -4.07 -11.37 -4.49
CA ILE A 160 -5.12 -11.79 -5.41
C ILE A 160 -5.62 -13.17 -5.01
N MET A 161 -6.89 -13.27 -4.68
CA MET A 161 -7.53 -14.50 -4.24
C MET A 161 -8.86 -14.70 -4.99
N SER A 162 -9.27 -15.97 -5.15
CA SER A 162 -10.60 -16.26 -5.68
C SER A 162 -11.70 -15.71 -4.75
N ALA A 163 -12.88 -15.44 -5.30
CA ALA A 163 -14.02 -14.99 -4.52
C ALA A 163 -14.39 -16.01 -3.42
N GLU A 164 -14.25 -17.31 -3.70
CA GLU A 164 -14.50 -18.39 -2.74
C GLU A 164 -13.51 -18.36 -1.59
N ARG A 165 -12.24 -18.12 -1.89
CA ARG A 165 -11.19 -18.02 -0.86
C ARG A 165 -11.39 -16.78 0.01
N ILE A 166 -11.74 -15.65 -0.56
CA ILE A 166 -12.06 -14.44 0.21
C ILE A 166 -13.27 -14.70 1.11
N ALA A 167 -14.33 -15.33 0.60
CA ALA A 167 -15.52 -15.67 1.38
C ALA A 167 -15.16 -16.62 2.55
N GLN A 168 -14.32 -17.62 2.32
CA GLN A 168 -13.86 -18.53 3.38
C GLN A 168 -13.03 -17.77 4.43
N ARG A 169 -12.13 -16.90 3.98
CA ARG A 169 -11.36 -16.04 4.88
C ARG A 169 -12.26 -15.18 5.77
N MET A 170 -13.32 -14.59 5.21
CA MET A 170 -14.26 -13.76 5.95
C MET A 170 -15.03 -14.57 6.99
N ARG A 171 -15.42 -15.82 6.68
CA ARG A 171 -16.05 -16.72 7.65
C ARG A 171 -15.10 -17.06 8.81
N ASP A 172 -13.84 -17.34 8.51
CA ASP A 172 -12.82 -17.66 9.51
C ASP A 172 -12.59 -16.46 10.46
N ILE A 173 -12.52 -15.26 9.91
CA ILE A 173 -12.39 -14.01 10.69
C ILE A 173 -13.60 -13.81 11.59
N GLN A 174 -14.83 -13.99 11.11
CA GLN A 174 -16.05 -13.90 11.92
C GLN A 174 -16.11 -14.95 13.01
N GLY A 175 -15.70 -16.18 12.73
CA GLY A 175 -15.63 -17.25 13.72
C GLY A 175 -14.70 -16.93 14.88
N GLN A 176 -13.58 -16.27 14.62
CA GLN A 176 -12.63 -15.83 15.66
C GLN A 176 -13.17 -14.68 16.53
N GLN A 177 -14.00 -13.80 15.97
CA GLN A 177 -14.60 -12.67 16.70
C GLN A 177 -15.73 -13.12 17.65
N ASN A 178 -16.31 -14.29 17.43
CA ASN A 178 -17.42 -14.84 18.22
C ASN A 178 -16.95 -15.81 19.32
N GLN A 179 -15.65 -15.99 19.52
CA GLN A 179 -15.03 -16.75 20.59
C GLN A 179 -14.48 -15.84 21.69
#